data_84d73a94a97d61b899d9205fe47e79af
#
_entry.id   84d73a94a97d61b899d9205fe47e79af
#
_cell.length_a   1.000
_cell.length_b   1.000
_cell.length_c   1.000
_cell.angle_alpha   90.00
_cell.angle_beta   90.00
_cell.angle_gamma   90.00
#
_symmetry.space_group_name_H-M   'P 1'
#
loop_
_entity.id
_entity.type
_entity.pdbx_description
1 polymer ?
#
loop_
_entity_poly.entity_id
_entity_poly.type
_entity_poly.pdbx_seq_one_letter_code
_entity_poly.pdbx_strand_id
1 'polypeptide(L)'
;DIYVLEVNPRASRTVPFVSKCIGESLAKVAARCMAGQSLESQGFTKEIIPTHFAVKEAVFPFAKFQGVDPMLGPEMKSTGEVMGVGKTFGEAFYKAVLGSNERLPGLPTEGEVKHAFLSVRESDKKYIANIAKQLIEYGFKLVATNGTHRVLKEAGIECEAVNKVTEGRPHIVDRLKNGEIHLIVNTTEGK
;
A
#
# COMPACT_ATOMS: atom_id res chain seq x y z
N ASP A 1 4.91 -22.16 -1.07
CA ASP A 1 5.34 -22.69 -2.39
C ASP A 1 5.31 -21.57 -3.42
N ILE A 2 6.20 -21.61 -4.40
CA ILE A 2 6.27 -20.66 -5.51
C ILE A 2 5.75 -21.36 -6.75
N TYR A 3 4.78 -20.74 -7.43
CA TYR A 3 4.20 -21.26 -8.66
C TYR A 3 4.52 -20.31 -9.81
N VAL A 4 4.96 -20.86 -10.95
CA VAL A 4 5.13 -20.09 -12.19
C VAL A 4 3.80 -20.05 -12.90
N LEU A 5 3.23 -18.86 -13.08
CA LEU A 5 1.96 -18.64 -13.79
C LEU A 5 2.21 -18.43 -15.28
N GLU A 6 3.18 -17.57 -15.62
CA GLU A 6 3.56 -17.27 -17.00
C GLU A 6 5.00 -16.77 -17.09
N VAL A 7 5.56 -16.80 -18.28
CA VAL A 7 6.83 -16.16 -18.62
C VAL A 7 6.60 -15.22 -19.79
N ASN A 8 6.93 -13.95 -19.61
CA ASN A 8 6.82 -12.92 -20.63
C ASN A 8 8.17 -12.77 -21.38
N PRO A 9 8.32 -13.25 -22.62
CA PRO A 9 9.61 -13.16 -23.35
C PRO A 9 9.83 -11.76 -23.95
N ARG A 10 9.79 -10.75 -23.12
CA ARG A 10 9.95 -9.33 -23.47
C ARG A 10 10.46 -8.53 -22.30
N ALA A 11 10.98 -7.32 -22.57
CA ALA A 11 11.28 -6.36 -21.50
C ALA A 11 9.99 -5.98 -20.75
N SER A 12 10.07 -5.93 -19.43
CA SER A 12 8.95 -5.55 -18.56
C SER A 12 9.03 -4.07 -18.21
N ARG A 13 7.94 -3.53 -17.64
CA ARG A 13 7.91 -2.18 -17.04
C ARG A 13 8.88 -2.04 -15.85
N THR A 14 9.39 -3.13 -15.32
CA THR A 14 10.44 -3.12 -14.29
C THR A 14 11.74 -2.53 -14.82
N VAL A 15 12.06 -2.68 -16.11
CA VAL A 15 13.28 -2.11 -16.71
C VAL A 15 13.37 -0.59 -16.54
N PRO A 16 12.39 0.23 -16.91
CA PRO A 16 12.43 1.68 -16.64
C PRO A 16 12.43 2.03 -15.15
N PHE A 17 11.74 1.26 -14.31
CA PHE A 17 11.75 1.46 -12.86
C PHE A 17 13.18 1.25 -12.30
N VAL A 18 13.81 0.12 -12.59
CA VAL A 18 15.17 -0.18 -12.14
C VAL A 18 16.16 0.83 -12.71
N SER A 19 16.04 1.17 -13.99
CA SER A 19 16.92 2.16 -14.64
C SER A 19 16.89 3.51 -13.91
N LYS A 20 15.72 3.98 -13.50
CA LYS A 20 15.58 5.21 -12.71
C LYS A 20 16.14 5.06 -11.30
N CYS A 21 15.95 3.89 -10.71
CA CYS A 21 16.42 3.60 -9.36
C CYS A 21 17.95 3.62 -9.25
N ILE A 22 18.65 3.03 -10.25
CA ILE A 22 20.11 2.93 -10.27
C ILE A 22 20.80 4.07 -11.02
N GLY A 23 20.07 4.93 -11.72
CA GLY A 23 20.61 6.04 -12.49
C GLY A 23 21.19 5.64 -13.85
N GLU A 24 21.02 4.38 -14.28
CA GLU A 24 21.57 3.83 -15.53
C GLU A 24 20.47 3.33 -16.45
N SER A 25 20.58 3.66 -17.75
CA SER A 25 19.59 3.23 -18.73
C SER A 25 19.81 1.80 -19.19
N LEU A 26 19.18 0.84 -18.55
CA LEU A 26 19.28 -0.59 -18.90
C LEU A 26 18.81 -0.86 -20.32
N ALA A 27 17.85 -0.12 -20.84
CA ALA A 27 17.41 -0.24 -22.23
C ALA A 27 18.51 0.14 -23.24
N LYS A 28 19.32 1.17 -22.94
CA LYS A 28 20.47 1.53 -23.77
C LYS A 28 21.58 0.47 -23.70
N VAL A 29 21.85 -0.04 -22.50
CA VAL A 29 22.83 -1.14 -22.31
C VAL A 29 22.42 -2.36 -23.13
N ALA A 30 21.15 -2.78 -23.02
CA ALA A 30 20.61 -3.90 -23.76
C ALA A 30 20.68 -3.68 -25.29
N ALA A 31 20.30 -2.51 -25.79
CA ALA A 31 20.35 -2.19 -27.20
C ALA A 31 21.80 -2.24 -27.76
N ARG A 32 22.78 -1.79 -26.99
CA ARG A 32 24.20 -1.89 -27.38
C ARG A 32 24.68 -3.34 -27.38
N CYS A 33 24.22 -4.16 -26.41
CA CYS A 33 24.55 -5.60 -26.45
C CYS A 33 23.96 -6.27 -27.70
N MET A 34 22.75 -5.93 -28.09
CA MET A 34 22.13 -6.43 -29.33
C MET A 34 22.90 -5.97 -30.58
N ALA A 35 23.57 -4.83 -30.52
CA ALA A 35 24.46 -4.34 -31.57
C ALA A 35 25.87 -4.92 -31.50
N GLY A 36 26.15 -5.91 -30.64
CA GLY A 36 27.42 -6.62 -30.54
C GLY A 36 28.43 -6.05 -29.53
N GLN A 37 28.06 -5.05 -28.73
CA GLN A 37 28.92 -4.54 -27.65
C GLN A 37 28.78 -5.41 -26.40
N SER A 38 29.89 -5.86 -25.81
CA SER A 38 29.83 -6.60 -24.55
C SER A 38 29.53 -5.70 -23.36
N LEU A 39 29.07 -6.26 -22.23
CA LEU A 39 28.88 -5.52 -20.99
C LEU A 39 30.21 -4.91 -20.49
N GLU A 40 31.33 -5.63 -20.66
CA GLU A 40 32.66 -5.16 -20.29
C GLU A 40 33.03 -3.90 -21.08
N SER A 41 32.80 -3.90 -22.41
CA SER A 41 33.10 -2.73 -23.25
C SER A 41 32.25 -1.50 -22.91
N GLN A 42 31.09 -1.71 -22.30
CA GLN A 42 30.21 -0.65 -21.80
C GLN A 42 30.55 -0.23 -20.37
N GLY A 43 31.49 -0.89 -19.69
CA GLY A 43 31.81 -0.67 -18.29
C GLY A 43 30.68 -1.12 -17.31
N PHE A 44 29.72 -1.90 -17.80
CA PHE A 44 28.59 -2.37 -17.01
C PHE A 44 28.82 -3.80 -16.49
N THR A 45 29.75 -3.93 -15.55
CA THR A 45 30.24 -5.24 -15.05
C THR A 45 29.97 -5.47 -13.56
N LYS A 46 29.40 -4.47 -12.88
CA LYS A 46 29.09 -4.54 -11.44
C LYS A 46 27.64 -4.21 -11.19
N GLU A 47 27.09 -4.86 -10.17
CA GLU A 47 25.76 -4.50 -9.65
C GLU A 47 25.80 -3.09 -9.04
N ILE A 48 24.79 -2.28 -9.34
CA ILE A 48 24.59 -0.95 -8.77
C ILE A 48 23.52 -1.07 -7.69
N ILE A 49 23.93 -0.93 -6.44
CA ILE A 49 23.02 -0.95 -5.29
C ILE A 49 22.70 0.51 -4.93
N PRO A 50 21.45 0.96 -5.07
CA PRO A 50 21.07 2.32 -4.72
C PRO A 50 21.16 2.56 -3.22
N THR A 51 21.50 3.79 -2.83
CA THR A 51 21.57 4.23 -1.42
C THR A 51 20.24 4.76 -0.89
N HIS A 52 19.17 4.61 -1.65
CA HIS A 52 17.83 5.07 -1.35
C HIS A 52 16.82 3.94 -1.58
N PHE A 53 15.61 4.12 -1.02
CA PHE A 53 14.48 3.23 -1.28
C PHE A 53 13.72 3.70 -2.51
N ALA A 54 13.27 2.76 -3.32
CA ALA A 54 12.37 3.00 -4.43
C ALA A 54 11.18 2.03 -4.33
N VAL A 55 9.97 2.58 -4.42
CA VAL A 55 8.72 1.83 -4.38
C VAL A 55 7.98 2.02 -5.68
N LYS A 56 7.53 0.92 -6.27
CA LYS A 56 6.67 0.91 -7.45
C LYS A 56 5.24 0.57 -7.01
N GLU A 57 4.31 1.47 -7.32
CA GLU A 57 2.89 1.33 -6.99
C GLU A 57 2.06 1.23 -8.26
N ALA A 58 1.08 0.32 -8.29
CA ALA A 58 0.15 0.19 -9.40
C ALA A 58 -0.93 1.29 -9.35
N VAL A 59 -1.30 1.82 -10.50
CA VAL A 59 -2.40 2.78 -10.60
C VAL A 59 -3.67 2.07 -11.07
N PHE A 60 -4.71 2.14 -10.24
CA PHE A 60 -6.02 1.58 -10.55
C PHE A 60 -7.04 2.69 -10.82
N PRO A 61 -7.73 2.68 -11.96
CA PRO A 61 -8.65 3.76 -12.35
C PRO A 61 -10.06 3.60 -11.76
N PHE A 62 -10.25 2.78 -10.72
CA PHE A 62 -11.58 2.45 -10.19
C PHE A 62 -12.42 3.68 -9.82
N ALA A 63 -11.78 4.72 -9.26
CA ALA A 63 -12.46 5.96 -8.90
C ALA A 63 -12.98 6.76 -10.11
N LYS A 64 -12.45 6.50 -11.32
CA LYS A 64 -12.85 7.20 -12.56
C LYS A 64 -14.03 6.56 -13.26
N PHE A 65 -14.31 5.30 -12.96
CA PHE A 65 -15.33 4.52 -13.63
C PHE A 65 -16.36 4.01 -12.61
N GLN A 66 -17.52 4.62 -12.59
CA GLN A 66 -18.60 4.19 -11.71
C GLN A 66 -19.10 2.79 -12.09
N GLY A 67 -19.33 1.96 -11.08
CA GLY A 67 -19.86 0.61 -11.27
C GLY A 67 -18.86 -0.46 -11.67
N VAL A 68 -17.56 -0.12 -11.77
CA VAL A 68 -16.51 -1.13 -11.99
C VAL A 68 -16.23 -1.86 -10.68
N ASP A 69 -16.19 -3.18 -10.74
CA ASP A 69 -15.79 -4.02 -9.61
C ASP A 69 -14.30 -3.81 -9.27
N PRO A 70 -13.99 -3.31 -8.06
CA PRO A 70 -12.60 -3.11 -7.63
C PRO A 70 -11.91 -4.41 -7.21
N MET A 71 -12.61 -5.55 -7.19
CA MET A 71 -12.04 -6.82 -6.78
C MET A 71 -10.95 -7.25 -7.77
N LEU A 72 -9.73 -7.50 -7.24
CA LEU A 72 -8.61 -7.96 -8.06
C LEU A 72 -8.76 -9.45 -8.35
N GLY A 73 -8.46 -9.83 -9.58
CA GLY A 73 -8.46 -11.18 -10.10
C GLY A 73 -7.22 -11.44 -10.95
N PRO A 74 -7.19 -12.53 -11.73
CA PRO A 74 -6.04 -12.86 -12.58
C PRO A 74 -5.85 -11.88 -13.74
N GLU A 75 -6.86 -11.08 -14.06
CA GLU A 75 -6.80 -10.09 -15.14
C GLU A 75 -6.10 -8.81 -14.66
N MET A 76 -5.32 -8.20 -15.56
CA MET A 76 -4.69 -6.91 -15.29
C MET A 76 -5.73 -5.79 -15.30
N LYS A 77 -5.95 -5.16 -14.14
CA LYS A 77 -6.86 -4.01 -13.99
C LYS A 77 -6.12 -2.67 -13.82
N SER A 78 -4.80 -2.70 -13.64
CA SER A 78 -3.99 -1.49 -13.53
C SER A 78 -3.83 -0.82 -14.91
N THR A 79 -3.87 0.52 -14.94
CA THR A 79 -3.66 1.34 -16.14
C THR A 79 -2.27 1.92 -16.24
N GLY A 80 -1.48 1.84 -15.18
CA GLY A 80 -0.14 2.36 -15.13
C GLY A 80 0.54 2.01 -13.82
N GLU A 81 1.71 2.59 -13.63
CA GLU A 81 2.49 2.48 -12.41
C GLU A 81 3.22 3.78 -12.14
N VAL A 82 3.47 4.06 -10.89
CA VAL A 82 4.20 5.23 -10.40
C VAL A 82 5.38 4.80 -9.54
N MET A 83 6.31 5.72 -9.32
CA MET A 83 7.51 5.48 -8.54
C MET A 83 7.62 6.52 -7.44
N GLY A 84 7.83 6.04 -6.21
CA GLY A 84 8.24 6.86 -5.08
C GLY A 84 9.70 6.59 -4.73
N VAL A 85 10.46 7.64 -4.45
CA VAL A 85 11.87 7.54 -4.03
C VAL A 85 12.07 8.30 -2.73
N GLY A 86 12.76 7.70 -1.78
CA GLY A 86 12.99 8.31 -0.46
C GLY A 86 14.24 7.78 0.23
N LYS A 87 14.71 8.50 1.23
CA LYS A 87 15.81 8.07 2.10
C LYS A 87 15.39 6.94 3.04
N THR A 88 14.11 6.83 3.33
CA THR A 88 13.49 5.75 4.10
C THR A 88 12.43 5.05 3.27
N PHE A 89 12.11 3.81 3.63
CA PHE A 89 11.02 3.07 2.98
C PHE A 89 9.68 3.81 3.10
N GLY A 90 9.36 4.35 4.29
CA GLY A 90 8.12 5.07 4.52
C GLY A 90 7.97 6.31 3.63
N GLU A 91 9.06 7.07 3.43
CA GLU A 91 9.07 8.21 2.52
C GLU A 91 8.84 7.78 1.06
N ALA A 92 9.53 6.74 0.61
CA ALA A 92 9.38 6.22 -0.76
C ALA A 92 7.97 5.68 -0.99
N PHE A 93 7.43 4.93 -0.02
CA PHE A 93 6.08 4.38 -0.07
C PHE A 93 5.02 5.49 -0.12
N TYR A 94 5.12 6.48 0.77
CA TYR A 94 4.18 7.60 0.78
C TYR A 94 4.16 8.39 -0.53
N LYS A 95 5.35 8.64 -1.12
CA LYS A 95 5.44 9.28 -2.43
C LYS A 95 4.81 8.45 -3.55
N ALA A 96 4.95 7.12 -3.50
CA ALA A 96 4.31 6.22 -4.45
C ALA A 96 2.78 6.26 -4.32
N VAL A 97 2.25 6.21 -3.10
CA VAL A 97 0.82 6.34 -2.80
C VAL A 97 0.26 7.66 -3.32
N LEU A 98 0.94 8.77 -3.07
CA LEU A 98 0.54 10.08 -3.64
C LEU A 98 0.55 10.08 -5.17
N GLY A 99 1.54 9.42 -5.78
CA GLY A 99 1.65 9.30 -7.23
C GLY A 99 0.54 8.45 -7.85
N SER A 100 0.00 7.47 -7.13
CA SER A 100 -1.13 6.65 -7.57
C SER A 100 -2.50 7.34 -7.44
N ASN A 101 -2.53 8.59 -7.02
CA ASN A 101 -3.74 9.39 -6.74
C ASN A 101 -4.49 8.94 -5.46
N GLU A 102 -3.89 8.12 -4.66
CA GLU A 102 -4.41 7.79 -3.35
C GLU A 102 -3.93 8.82 -2.31
N ARG A 103 -4.77 9.13 -1.36
CA ARG A 103 -4.43 10.09 -0.31
C ARG A 103 -4.69 9.48 1.05
N LEU A 104 -3.66 9.47 1.87
CA LEU A 104 -3.84 9.24 3.31
C LEU A 104 -4.46 10.50 3.93
N PRO A 105 -5.30 10.35 4.96
CA PRO A 105 -5.81 11.51 5.69
C PRO A 105 -4.64 12.27 6.29
N GLY A 106 -4.70 13.59 6.25
CA GLY A 106 -3.78 14.43 7.06
C GLY A 106 -3.95 14.12 8.54
N LEU A 107 -2.93 14.41 9.34
CA LEU A 107 -3.04 14.31 10.80
C LEU A 107 -4.19 15.21 11.30
N PRO A 108 -4.87 14.82 12.40
CA PRO A 108 -5.85 15.71 13.04
C PRO A 108 -5.21 17.03 13.44
N THR A 109 -5.89 18.12 13.17
CA THR A 109 -5.49 19.46 13.63
C THR A 109 -6.20 19.79 14.96
N GLU A 110 -5.79 20.89 15.60
CA GLU A 110 -6.38 21.31 16.87
C GLU A 110 -7.91 21.49 16.73
N GLY A 111 -8.66 20.83 17.59
CA GLY A 111 -10.14 20.82 17.56
C GLY A 111 -10.78 19.87 16.56
N GLU A 112 -10.00 19.25 15.68
CA GLU A 112 -10.50 18.27 14.70
C GLU A 112 -10.52 16.86 15.30
N VAL A 113 -11.60 16.12 15.08
CA VAL A 113 -11.72 14.72 15.48
C VAL A 113 -11.70 13.83 14.24
N LYS A 114 -10.62 13.05 14.09
CA LYS A 114 -10.52 12.03 13.04
C LYS A 114 -10.55 10.63 13.65
N HIS A 115 -11.31 9.74 13.03
CA HIS A 115 -11.40 8.35 13.47
C HIS A 115 -10.62 7.43 12.54
N ALA A 116 -9.85 6.52 13.14
CA ALA A 116 -9.24 5.38 12.47
C ALA A 116 -10.01 4.11 12.82
N PHE A 117 -10.47 3.40 11.79
CA PHE A 117 -11.16 2.12 11.93
C PHE A 117 -10.16 0.97 11.83
N LEU A 118 -10.18 0.07 12.81
CA LEU A 118 -9.28 -1.06 12.92
C LEU A 118 -10.08 -2.38 12.86
N SER A 119 -9.76 -3.22 11.89
CA SER A 119 -10.35 -4.55 11.75
C SER A 119 -9.31 -5.51 11.20
N VAL A 120 -8.74 -6.35 12.04
CA VAL A 120 -7.67 -7.25 11.63
C VAL A 120 -8.03 -8.71 11.91
N ARG A 121 -7.55 -9.59 11.02
CA ARG A 121 -7.67 -11.04 11.17
C ARG A 121 -6.88 -11.54 12.39
N GLU A 122 -7.16 -12.76 12.81
CA GLU A 122 -6.61 -13.33 14.04
C GLU A 122 -5.08 -13.32 14.09
N SER A 123 -4.42 -13.73 12.99
CA SER A 123 -2.96 -13.78 12.91
C SER A 123 -2.26 -12.41 13.08
N ASP A 124 -2.97 -11.32 12.80
CA ASP A 124 -2.42 -9.97 12.81
C ASP A 124 -2.72 -9.21 14.10
N LYS A 125 -3.58 -9.75 14.97
CA LYS A 125 -3.94 -9.14 16.25
C LYS A 125 -2.76 -8.84 17.16
N LYS A 126 -1.71 -9.64 17.09
CA LYS A 126 -0.48 -9.43 17.85
C LYS A 126 0.26 -8.12 17.54
N TYR A 127 0.01 -7.54 16.37
CA TYR A 127 0.65 -6.29 15.95
C TYR A 127 -0.23 -5.04 16.16
N ILE A 128 -1.55 -5.23 16.32
CA ILE A 128 -2.50 -4.12 16.27
C ILE A 128 -2.35 -3.14 17.43
N ALA A 129 -1.91 -3.60 18.60
CA ALA A 129 -1.71 -2.72 19.75
C ALA A 129 -0.65 -1.64 19.49
N ASN A 130 0.45 -1.98 18.82
CA ASN A 130 1.49 -1.01 18.48
C ASN A 130 1.00 0.01 17.44
N ILE A 131 0.25 -0.45 16.42
CA ILE A 131 -0.35 0.42 15.42
C ILE A 131 -1.36 1.36 16.07
N ALA A 132 -2.20 0.85 16.96
CA ALA A 132 -3.19 1.62 17.68
C ALA A 132 -2.58 2.73 18.55
N LYS A 133 -1.49 2.44 19.27
CA LYS A 133 -0.76 3.43 20.06
C LYS A 133 -0.21 4.56 19.18
N GLN A 134 0.42 4.24 18.06
CA GLN A 134 0.92 5.25 17.12
C GLN A 134 -0.21 6.12 16.55
N LEU A 135 -1.36 5.53 16.23
CA LEU A 135 -2.51 6.30 15.75
C LEU A 135 -3.06 7.26 16.81
N ILE A 136 -3.07 6.84 18.07
CA ILE A 136 -3.43 7.74 19.20
C ILE A 136 -2.40 8.86 19.36
N GLU A 137 -1.11 8.57 19.27
CA GLU A 137 -0.05 9.59 19.31
C GLU A 137 -0.19 10.60 18.17
N TYR A 138 -0.70 10.18 17.01
CA TYR A 138 -1.04 11.06 15.89
C TYR A 138 -2.40 11.78 16.04
N GLY A 139 -3.10 11.59 17.14
CA GLY A 139 -4.35 12.29 17.46
C GLY A 139 -5.63 11.63 16.93
N PHE A 140 -5.56 10.42 16.37
CA PHE A 140 -6.76 9.70 15.94
C PHE A 140 -7.53 9.09 17.12
N LYS A 141 -8.85 9.16 17.06
CA LYS A 141 -9.72 8.32 17.87
C LYS A 141 -9.91 6.97 17.19
N LEU A 142 -9.96 5.91 17.99
CA LEU A 142 -10.00 4.56 17.45
C LEU A 142 -11.42 3.98 17.49
N VAL A 143 -11.78 3.30 16.39
CA VAL A 143 -13.00 2.51 16.26
C VAL A 143 -12.59 1.11 15.79
N ALA A 144 -13.08 0.05 16.39
CA ALA A 144 -12.68 -1.30 16.03
C ALA A 144 -13.86 -2.29 16.02
N THR A 145 -13.76 -3.31 15.16
CA THR A 145 -14.69 -4.45 15.22
C THR A 145 -14.52 -5.22 16.52
N ASN A 146 -15.59 -5.86 17.01
CA ASN A 146 -15.66 -6.50 18.32
C ASN A 146 -14.43 -7.37 18.67
N GLY A 147 -13.95 -8.19 17.73
CA GLY A 147 -12.77 -9.02 17.94
C GLY A 147 -11.47 -8.23 18.10
N THR A 148 -11.27 -7.17 17.31
CA THR A 148 -10.11 -6.27 17.42
C THR A 148 -10.22 -5.39 18.65
N HIS A 149 -11.41 -4.84 18.94
CA HIS A 149 -11.69 -4.05 20.13
C HIS A 149 -11.31 -4.80 21.42
N ARG A 150 -11.68 -6.08 21.55
CA ARG A 150 -11.34 -6.88 22.73
C ARG A 150 -9.84 -6.92 22.96
N VAL A 151 -9.04 -7.18 21.92
CA VAL A 151 -7.57 -7.21 22.01
C VAL A 151 -6.98 -5.87 22.40
N LEU A 152 -7.50 -4.77 21.85
CA LEU A 152 -7.07 -3.43 22.21
C LEU A 152 -7.41 -3.08 23.65
N LYS A 153 -8.59 -3.44 24.12
CA LYS A 153 -9.03 -3.25 25.50
C LYS A 153 -8.17 -4.04 26.49
N GLU A 154 -7.84 -5.30 26.18
CA GLU A 154 -6.92 -6.12 26.97
C GLU A 154 -5.51 -5.51 27.04
N ALA A 155 -5.10 -4.77 26.01
CA ALA A 155 -3.84 -4.03 25.97
C ALA A 155 -3.91 -2.62 26.65
N GLY A 156 -5.04 -2.28 27.27
CA GLY A 156 -5.25 -0.97 27.93
C GLY A 156 -5.42 0.19 26.95
N ILE A 157 -5.82 -0.09 25.71
CA ILE A 157 -6.01 0.93 24.67
C ILE A 157 -7.50 1.23 24.53
N GLU A 158 -7.84 2.52 24.69
CA GLU A 158 -9.20 2.99 24.54
C GLU A 158 -9.60 3.02 23.06
N CYS A 159 -10.72 2.38 22.73
CA CYS A 159 -11.32 2.45 21.41
C CYS A 159 -12.82 2.18 21.48
N GLU A 160 -13.56 2.69 20.52
CA GLU A 160 -15.00 2.44 20.38
C GLU A 160 -15.24 1.12 19.62
N ALA A 161 -16.21 0.33 20.09
CA ALA A 161 -16.62 -0.89 19.39
C ALA A 161 -17.64 -0.57 18.30
N VAL A 162 -17.56 -1.25 17.16
CA VAL A 162 -18.53 -1.15 16.07
C VAL A 162 -18.84 -2.54 15.50
N ASN A 163 -20.09 -2.76 15.12
CA ASN A 163 -20.53 -4.00 14.51
C ASN A 163 -19.97 -4.18 13.11
N LYS A 164 -19.70 -5.43 12.73
CA LYS A 164 -19.55 -5.83 11.33
C LYS A 164 -20.93 -5.80 10.66
N VAL A 165 -20.93 -5.79 9.31
CA VAL A 165 -22.18 -5.79 8.52
C VAL A 165 -23.11 -6.96 8.89
N THR A 166 -22.53 -8.12 9.18
CA THR A 166 -23.26 -9.34 9.55
C THR A 166 -23.76 -9.37 10.99
N GLU A 167 -23.35 -8.42 11.83
CA GLU A 167 -23.69 -8.36 13.27
C GLU A 167 -24.89 -7.42 13.56
N GLY A 168 -25.43 -6.77 12.52
CA GLY A 168 -26.58 -5.88 12.64
C GLY A 168 -26.21 -4.40 12.68
N ARG A 169 -27.24 -3.53 12.61
CA ARG A 169 -27.08 -2.07 12.62
C ARG A 169 -27.16 -1.49 14.02
N PRO A 170 -26.48 -0.35 14.28
CA PRO A 170 -25.56 0.35 13.39
C PRO A 170 -24.24 -0.44 13.19
N HIS A 171 -23.68 -0.40 11.99
CA HIS A 171 -22.45 -1.11 11.65
C HIS A 171 -21.44 -0.18 10.93
N ILE A 172 -20.23 -0.68 10.70
CA ILE A 172 -19.15 0.15 10.15
C ILE A 172 -19.49 0.82 8.81
N VAL A 173 -20.28 0.19 7.93
CA VAL A 173 -20.67 0.80 6.65
C VAL A 173 -21.56 2.02 6.84
N ASP A 174 -22.39 2.05 7.86
CA ASP A 174 -23.20 3.24 8.19
C ASP A 174 -22.29 4.40 8.56
N ARG A 175 -21.27 4.18 9.39
CA ARG A 175 -20.29 5.20 9.78
C ARG A 175 -19.42 5.68 8.60
N LEU A 176 -19.05 4.75 7.70
CA LEU A 176 -18.33 5.11 6.48
C LEU A 176 -19.16 6.01 5.56
N LYS A 177 -20.45 5.67 5.37
CA LYS A 177 -21.36 6.48 4.56
C LYS A 177 -21.62 7.86 5.15
N ASN A 178 -21.59 7.97 6.48
CA ASN A 178 -21.72 9.23 7.19
C ASN A 178 -20.44 10.09 7.17
N GLY A 179 -19.33 9.57 6.61
CA GLY A 179 -18.06 10.29 6.59
C GLY A 179 -17.34 10.37 7.94
N GLU A 180 -17.72 9.51 8.90
CA GLU A 180 -17.16 9.52 10.25
C GLU A 180 -15.76 8.85 10.33
N ILE A 181 -15.40 8.02 9.34
CA ILE A 181 -14.15 7.28 9.32
C ILE A 181 -13.19 7.91 8.32
N HIS A 182 -11.98 8.22 8.75
CA HIS A 182 -10.96 8.93 7.99
C HIS A 182 -9.79 8.04 7.56
N LEU A 183 -9.51 6.98 8.34
CA LEU A 183 -8.46 6.00 8.04
C LEU A 183 -8.99 4.59 8.31
N ILE A 184 -8.63 3.65 7.46
CA ILE A 184 -9.00 2.24 7.61
C ILE A 184 -7.72 1.40 7.65
N VAL A 185 -7.58 0.60 8.69
CA VAL A 185 -6.59 -0.47 8.78
C VAL A 185 -7.34 -1.79 8.85
N ASN A 186 -7.37 -2.50 7.73
CA ASN A 186 -8.13 -3.73 7.59
C ASN A 186 -7.27 -4.86 7.01
N THR A 187 -7.29 -6.02 7.65
CA THR A 187 -6.75 -7.26 7.08
C THR A 187 -7.83 -8.33 7.10
N THR A 188 -7.95 -9.09 6.01
CA THR A 188 -8.99 -10.11 5.83
C THR A 188 -8.36 -11.47 5.61
N GLU A 189 -9.12 -12.54 5.85
CA GLU A 189 -8.70 -13.92 5.56
C GLU A 189 -9.00 -14.33 4.12
N GLY A 190 -9.45 -13.39 3.28
CA GLY A 190 -9.71 -13.61 1.86
C GLY A 190 -10.88 -14.57 1.60
N LYS A 191 -12.09 -14.10 1.59
CA LYS A 191 -13.22 -14.70 0.88
C LYS A 191 -13.82 -13.66 -0.03
#